data_5de7bb13fd841dfa220bea1285a97976
#
_entry.id   5de7bb13fd841dfa220bea1285a97976
#
_cell.length_a   1.000
_cell.length_b   1.000
_cell.length_c   1.000
_cell.angle_alpha   90.00
_cell.angle_beta   90.00
_cell.angle_gamma   90.00
#
_symmetry.space_group_name_H-M   'P 1'
#
loop_
_entity.id
_entity.type
_entity.pdbx_description
1 polymer ?
#
loop_
_entity_poly.entity_id
_entity_poly.type
_entity_poly.pdbx_seq_one_letter_code
_entity_poly.pdbx_strand_id
1 'polypeptide(L)'
;MKLTFLGADHEVTGSCHFLQAAGLNILVDCGMEQGNDVYENQELPVAASDVDCILLTHAHIDHSGLIPLMYVNGFRGQVYSTSATAQLCEIMLRDSAHIQMFEAEWRNRKAARSGGKLKEFVPLYDMDAAVNVCKQFVGCEYDKVYDIADGIKIRFTDVGHLLGSASIEVWA
;
A
#
# COMPACT_ATOMS: atom_id res chain seq x y z
N MET A 1 -9.08 -7.83 -19.52
CA MET A 1 -8.99 -7.39 -18.12
C MET A 1 -9.14 -8.59 -17.18
N LYS A 2 -8.28 -8.72 -16.18
CA LYS A 2 -8.33 -9.78 -15.13
C LYS A 2 -8.12 -9.13 -13.78
N LEU A 3 -9.01 -9.39 -12.81
CA LEU A 3 -8.90 -8.97 -11.41
C LEU A 3 -8.62 -10.21 -10.55
N THR A 4 -7.62 -10.12 -9.68
CA THR A 4 -7.26 -11.15 -8.70
C THR A 4 -7.28 -10.52 -7.32
N PHE A 5 -7.99 -11.13 -6.38
CA PHE A 5 -8.02 -10.71 -4.98
C PHE A 5 -6.83 -11.36 -4.28
N LEU A 6 -5.95 -10.54 -3.71
CA LEU A 6 -4.74 -11.00 -3.01
C LEU A 6 -4.87 -10.90 -1.50
N GLY A 7 -5.70 -9.98 -1.02
CA GLY A 7 -5.92 -9.74 0.39
C GLY A 7 -7.33 -9.21 0.66
N ALA A 8 -7.69 -9.14 1.95
CA ALA A 8 -9.05 -8.88 2.43
C ALA A 8 -10.09 -9.84 1.78
N ASP A 9 -9.66 -11.07 1.49
CA ASP A 9 -10.50 -12.15 0.99
C ASP A 9 -10.85 -13.06 2.18
N HIS A 10 -12.06 -12.97 2.65
CA HIS A 10 -12.58 -13.53 3.91
C HIS A 10 -12.14 -12.81 5.20
N GLU A 11 -11.34 -11.76 5.11
CA GLU A 11 -10.89 -10.91 6.22
C GLU A 11 -11.18 -9.43 5.93
N VAL A 12 -11.00 -8.57 6.93
CA VAL A 12 -11.29 -7.13 6.78
C VAL A 12 -10.04 -6.33 6.41
N THR A 13 -8.88 -6.73 6.95
CA THR A 13 -7.63 -5.98 6.77
C THR A 13 -6.75 -6.55 5.66
N GLY A 14 -5.74 -5.81 5.24
CA GLY A 14 -4.83 -6.25 4.19
C GLY A 14 -5.38 -6.10 2.77
N SER A 15 -6.23 -5.08 2.51
CA SER A 15 -6.80 -4.86 1.17
C SER A 15 -5.73 -4.78 0.09
N CYS A 16 -5.78 -5.72 -0.85
CA CYS A 16 -4.85 -5.79 -1.97
C CYS A 16 -5.47 -6.55 -3.14
N HIS A 17 -5.64 -5.87 -4.28
CA HIS A 17 -6.22 -6.46 -5.47
C HIS A 17 -5.31 -6.22 -6.67
N PHE A 18 -5.07 -7.27 -7.45
CA PHE A 18 -4.21 -7.20 -8.63
C PHE A 18 -5.04 -7.17 -9.90
N LEU A 19 -4.97 -6.06 -10.62
CA LEU A 19 -5.69 -5.81 -11.86
C LEU A 19 -4.72 -5.83 -13.04
N GLN A 20 -4.96 -6.73 -14.00
CA GLN A 20 -4.26 -6.74 -15.29
C GLN A 20 -5.19 -6.22 -16.38
N ALA A 21 -4.81 -5.11 -17.00
CA ALA A 21 -5.61 -4.45 -18.03
C ALA A 21 -4.73 -3.70 -19.02
N ALA A 22 -5.04 -3.72 -20.30
CA ALA A 22 -4.29 -3.05 -21.38
C ALA A 22 -2.77 -3.30 -21.34
N GLY A 23 -2.34 -4.49 -20.91
CA GLY A 23 -0.92 -4.85 -20.79
C GLY A 23 -0.24 -4.36 -19.50
N LEU A 24 -0.95 -3.66 -18.61
CA LEU A 24 -0.42 -3.14 -17.36
C LEU A 24 -0.76 -4.04 -16.17
N ASN A 25 0.12 -4.03 -15.18
CA ASN A 25 -0.01 -4.62 -13.86
C ASN A 25 -0.33 -3.52 -12.85
N ILE A 26 -1.53 -3.47 -12.35
CA ILE A 26 -2.04 -2.42 -11.48
C ILE A 26 -2.41 -3.03 -10.13
N LEU A 27 -1.99 -2.42 -9.03
CA LEU A 27 -2.55 -2.73 -7.71
C LEU A 27 -3.68 -1.75 -7.38
N VAL A 28 -4.75 -2.27 -6.81
CA VAL A 28 -5.77 -1.47 -6.12
C VAL A 28 -5.62 -1.77 -4.64
N ASP A 29 -5.19 -0.77 -3.89
CA ASP A 29 -4.69 -0.86 -2.52
C ASP A 29 -3.45 -1.78 -2.40
N CYS A 30 -2.72 -1.61 -1.31
CA CYS A 30 -1.60 -2.45 -0.90
C CYS A 30 -1.48 -2.36 0.63
N GLY A 31 -2.42 -3.03 1.28
CA GLY A 31 -2.69 -2.92 2.70
C GLY A 31 -1.89 -3.88 3.54
N MET A 32 -1.65 -3.48 4.78
CA MET A 32 -1.04 -4.31 5.81
C MET A 32 -2.13 -5.05 6.57
N GLU A 33 -1.95 -6.35 6.78
CA GLU A 33 -2.78 -7.14 7.68
C GLU A 33 -2.64 -6.62 9.11
N GLN A 34 -3.73 -6.58 9.85
CA GLN A 34 -3.78 -6.09 11.21
C GLN A 34 -4.59 -7.03 12.12
N GLY A 35 -4.16 -7.14 13.38
CA GLY A 35 -4.87 -7.94 14.35
C GLY A 35 -4.52 -9.42 14.31
N ASN A 36 -5.53 -10.26 14.51
CA ASN A 36 -5.42 -11.73 14.54
C ASN A 36 -6.09 -12.33 13.30
N ASP A 37 -5.76 -11.80 12.13
CA ASP A 37 -6.27 -12.33 10.88
C ASP A 37 -5.83 -13.79 10.71
N VAL A 38 -6.75 -14.62 10.24
CA VAL A 38 -6.56 -16.06 10.08
C VAL A 38 -6.10 -16.40 8.66
N TYR A 39 -6.46 -15.54 7.71
CA TYR A 39 -6.12 -15.71 6.29
C TYR A 39 -5.02 -14.73 5.92
N GLU A 40 -3.85 -15.27 5.56
CA GLU A 40 -2.73 -14.45 5.08
C GLU A 40 -2.98 -13.98 3.64
N ASN A 41 -2.56 -12.77 3.34
CA ASN A 41 -2.57 -12.24 1.99
C ASN A 41 -1.75 -13.12 1.05
N GLN A 42 -2.25 -13.30 -0.17
CA GLN A 42 -1.53 -14.03 -1.20
C GLN A 42 -0.33 -13.20 -1.70
N GLU A 43 0.74 -13.90 -2.07
CA GLU A 43 1.88 -13.26 -2.69
C GLU A 43 1.53 -12.61 -4.02
N LEU A 44 2.19 -11.51 -4.33
CA LEU A 44 2.05 -10.85 -5.60
C LEU A 44 2.47 -11.80 -6.74
N PRO A 45 1.66 -11.97 -7.80
CA PRO A 45 1.99 -12.90 -8.90
C PRO A 45 3.10 -12.37 -9.83
N VAL A 46 3.60 -11.17 -9.59
CA VAL A 46 4.68 -10.50 -10.34
C VAL A 46 5.67 -9.87 -9.36
N ALA A 47 6.88 -9.56 -9.83
CA ALA A 47 7.81 -8.79 -9.01
C ALA A 47 7.26 -7.37 -8.75
N ALA A 48 7.59 -6.77 -7.62
CA ALA A 48 7.15 -5.41 -7.30
C ALA A 48 7.64 -4.39 -8.35
N SER A 49 8.81 -4.64 -8.96
CA SER A 49 9.34 -3.85 -10.08
C SER A 49 8.50 -3.90 -11.36
N ASP A 50 7.65 -4.91 -11.52
CA ASP A 50 6.81 -5.13 -12.69
C ASP A 50 5.39 -4.58 -12.49
N VAL A 51 5.11 -3.97 -11.34
CA VAL A 51 3.88 -3.23 -11.08
C VAL A 51 4.01 -1.83 -11.66
N ASP A 52 3.11 -1.49 -12.58
CA ASP A 52 3.14 -0.21 -13.31
C ASP A 52 2.63 0.95 -12.46
N CYS A 53 1.54 0.74 -11.70
CA CYS A 53 1.02 1.74 -10.78
C CYS A 53 0.18 1.12 -9.66
N ILE A 54 -0.07 1.94 -8.63
CA ILE A 54 -0.98 1.63 -7.53
C ILE A 54 -2.12 2.65 -7.56
N LEU A 55 -3.36 2.17 -7.43
CA LEU A 55 -4.55 2.98 -7.24
C LEU A 55 -4.97 2.83 -5.77
N LEU A 56 -4.88 3.90 -5.00
CA LEU A 56 -5.16 3.85 -3.57
C LEU A 56 -6.51 4.47 -3.25
N THR A 57 -7.38 3.68 -2.61
CA THR A 57 -8.74 4.10 -2.23
C THR A 57 -8.73 5.12 -1.10
N HIS A 58 -7.94 4.89 -0.05
CA HIS A 58 -7.79 5.79 1.10
C HIS A 58 -6.56 5.45 1.95
N ALA A 59 -6.30 6.26 2.98
CA ALA A 59 -5.02 6.25 3.69
C ALA A 59 -4.91 5.27 4.85
N HIS A 60 -5.95 4.52 5.23
CA HIS A 60 -5.83 3.54 6.31
C HIS A 60 -4.70 2.53 6.04
N ILE A 61 -4.03 2.08 7.10
CA ILE A 61 -2.85 1.21 6.99
C ILE A 61 -3.19 -0.16 6.40
N ASP A 62 -4.37 -0.67 6.62
CA ASP A 62 -4.88 -1.90 6.00
C ASP A 62 -5.22 -1.75 4.50
N HIS A 63 -5.05 -0.55 3.93
CA HIS A 63 -5.13 -0.25 2.50
C HIS A 63 -3.83 0.30 1.91
N SER A 64 -3.00 0.98 2.70
CA SER A 64 -1.79 1.67 2.23
C SER A 64 -0.48 1.15 2.83
N GLY A 65 -0.55 0.36 3.91
CA GLY A 65 0.58 0.11 4.80
C GLY A 65 1.75 -0.67 4.19
N LEU A 66 1.56 -1.40 3.10
CA LEU A 66 2.63 -2.11 2.40
C LEU A 66 3.19 -1.35 1.18
N ILE A 67 2.69 -0.16 0.87
CA ILE A 67 3.23 0.66 -0.25
C ILE A 67 4.73 0.96 -0.06
N PRO A 68 5.24 1.29 1.15
CA PRO A 68 6.68 1.47 1.35
C PRO A 68 7.48 0.16 1.15
N LEU A 69 6.92 -1.00 1.50
CA LEU A 69 7.56 -2.29 1.22
C LEU A 69 7.64 -2.57 -0.28
N MET A 70 6.61 -2.20 -1.06
CA MET A 70 6.66 -2.26 -2.52
C MET A 70 7.83 -1.44 -3.07
N TYR A 71 8.05 -0.23 -2.53
CA TYR A 71 9.19 0.61 -2.89
C TYR A 71 10.53 -0.07 -2.58
N VAL A 72 10.68 -0.68 -1.39
CA VAL A 72 11.88 -1.45 -1.02
C VAL A 72 12.12 -2.59 -2.00
N ASN A 73 11.06 -3.27 -2.42
CA ASN A 73 11.10 -4.41 -3.35
C ASN A 73 11.20 -4.01 -4.84
N GLY A 74 11.43 -2.73 -5.14
CA GLY A 74 11.74 -2.26 -6.48
C GLY A 74 10.62 -1.57 -7.24
N PHE A 75 9.42 -1.39 -6.65
CA PHE A 75 8.36 -0.58 -7.26
C PHE A 75 8.83 0.86 -7.49
N ARG A 76 8.58 1.38 -8.70
CA ARG A 76 8.95 2.75 -9.10
C ARG A 76 7.83 3.46 -9.87
N GLY A 77 6.65 2.84 -9.98
CA GLY A 77 5.47 3.41 -10.61
C GLY A 77 4.85 4.55 -9.80
N GLN A 78 3.79 5.13 -10.31
CA GLN A 78 3.01 6.17 -9.62
C GLN A 78 1.98 5.54 -8.67
N VAL A 79 1.69 6.24 -7.57
CA VAL A 79 0.57 5.93 -6.67
C VAL A 79 -0.50 6.99 -6.88
N TYR A 80 -1.59 6.64 -7.54
CA TYR A 80 -2.72 7.54 -7.77
C TYR A 80 -3.69 7.46 -6.60
N SER A 81 -4.04 8.60 -6.04
CA SER A 81 -5.04 8.73 -4.97
C SER A 81 -5.66 10.13 -5.02
N THR A 82 -6.68 10.39 -4.21
CA THR A 82 -7.09 11.77 -4.01
C THR A 82 -5.97 12.59 -3.35
N SER A 83 -5.94 13.90 -3.57
CA SER A 83 -4.93 14.77 -2.97
C SER A 83 -4.93 14.72 -1.42
N ALA A 84 -6.11 14.59 -0.81
CA ALA A 84 -6.23 14.47 0.64
C ALA A 84 -5.69 13.12 1.16
N THR A 85 -5.96 12.02 0.45
CA THR A 85 -5.37 10.71 0.75
C THR A 85 -3.85 10.74 0.65
N ALA A 86 -3.28 11.35 -0.39
CA ALA A 86 -1.82 11.49 -0.54
C ALA A 86 -1.19 12.23 0.64
N GLN A 87 -1.78 13.36 1.06
CA GLN A 87 -1.30 14.14 2.21
C GLN A 87 -1.40 13.35 3.53
N LEU A 88 -2.48 12.61 3.72
CA LEU A 88 -2.67 11.80 4.92
C LEU A 88 -1.70 10.61 4.95
N CYS A 89 -1.45 9.96 3.81
CA CYS A 89 -0.46 8.90 3.68
C CYS A 89 0.96 9.37 4.04
N GLU A 90 1.32 10.61 3.74
CA GLU A 90 2.62 11.16 4.14
C GLU A 90 2.82 11.12 5.66
N ILE A 91 1.77 11.32 6.43
CA ILE A 91 1.80 11.23 7.90
C ILE A 91 1.73 9.76 8.34
N MET A 92 0.75 9.02 7.84
CA MET A 92 0.43 7.66 8.28
C MET A 92 1.58 6.67 8.02
N LEU A 93 2.19 6.72 6.82
CA LEU A 93 3.27 5.80 6.45
C LEU A 93 4.56 6.08 7.22
N ARG A 94 4.86 7.34 7.52
CA ARG A 94 5.99 7.71 8.40
C ARG A 94 5.76 7.26 9.83
N ASP A 95 4.55 7.43 10.37
CA ASP A 95 4.20 6.96 11.71
C ASP A 95 4.30 5.43 11.78
N SER A 96 3.80 4.72 10.80
CA SER A 96 3.92 3.26 10.70
C SER A 96 5.39 2.81 10.66
N ALA A 97 6.25 3.46 9.88
CA ALA A 97 7.68 3.18 9.84
C ALA A 97 8.33 3.41 11.22
N HIS A 98 7.99 4.52 11.88
CA HIS A 98 8.51 4.84 13.21
C HIS A 98 8.12 3.77 14.25
N ILE A 99 6.86 3.37 14.26
CA ILE A 99 6.35 2.31 15.17
C ILE A 99 7.09 1.00 14.93
N GLN A 100 7.22 0.56 13.68
CA GLN A 100 7.91 -0.69 13.34
C GLN A 100 9.39 -0.67 13.76
N MET A 101 10.10 0.45 13.51
CA MET A 101 11.50 0.62 13.91
C MET A 101 11.65 0.60 15.43
N PHE A 102 10.78 1.31 16.16
CA PHE A 102 10.77 1.31 17.63
C PHE A 102 10.50 -0.07 18.22
N GLU A 103 9.51 -0.79 17.68
CA GLU A 103 9.23 -2.17 18.09
C GLU A 103 10.40 -3.11 17.83
N ALA A 104 11.05 -2.99 16.66
CA ALA A 104 12.22 -3.78 16.31
C ALA A 104 13.35 -3.58 17.33
N GLU A 105 13.68 -2.32 17.63
CA GLU A 105 14.68 -2.00 18.65
C GLU A 105 14.32 -2.55 20.04
N TRP A 106 13.06 -2.39 20.45
CA TRP A 106 12.61 -2.88 21.76
C TRP A 106 12.70 -4.39 21.86
N ARG A 107 12.21 -5.12 20.84
CA ARG A 107 12.27 -6.60 20.77
C ARG A 107 13.71 -7.09 20.79
N ASN A 108 14.59 -6.48 20.02
CA ASN A 108 16.00 -6.86 19.92
C ASN A 108 16.75 -6.59 21.24
N ARG A 109 16.50 -5.46 21.91
CA ARG A 109 17.04 -5.18 23.26
C ARG A 109 16.55 -6.18 24.29
N LYS A 110 15.27 -6.56 24.26
CA LYS A 110 14.71 -7.57 25.16
C LYS A 110 15.32 -8.95 24.90
N ALA A 111 15.49 -9.34 23.65
CA ALA A 111 16.12 -10.59 23.24
C ALA A 111 17.58 -10.68 23.74
N ALA A 112 18.37 -9.64 23.55
CA ALA A 112 19.76 -9.57 24.02
C ALA A 112 19.89 -9.75 25.54
N ARG A 113 18.96 -9.19 26.32
CA ARG A 113 18.95 -9.33 27.79
C ARG A 113 18.57 -10.71 28.30
N SER A 114 17.77 -11.46 27.53
CA SER A 114 17.32 -12.82 27.90
C SER A 114 18.33 -13.92 27.60
N GLY A 115 19.51 -13.59 27.04
CA GLY A 115 20.56 -14.55 26.68
C GLY A 115 20.18 -15.53 25.56
N GLY A 116 19.06 -15.28 24.90
CA GLY A 116 18.55 -16.13 23.82
C GLY A 116 19.24 -15.83 22.48
N LYS A 117 19.51 -16.87 21.70
CA LYS A 117 19.84 -16.77 20.27
C LYS A 117 18.55 -16.54 19.46
N LEU A 118 17.85 -15.42 19.70
CA LEU A 118 16.68 -15.07 18.93
C LEU A 118 17.12 -14.41 17.62
N LYS A 119 16.43 -14.76 16.54
CA LYS A 119 16.60 -14.09 15.25
C LYS A 119 16.30 -12.59 15.43
N GLU A 120 17.16 -11.75 14.88
CA GLU A 120 16.97 -10.31 14.92
C GLU A 120 15.62 -9.94 14.24
N PHE A 121 14.85 -9.13 14.93
CA PHE A 121 13.60 -8.60 14.38
C PHE A 121 13.93 -7.37 13.52
N VAL A 122 13.53 -7.41 12.25
CA VAL A 122 13.76 -6.36 11.26
C VAL A 122 12.40 -5.76 10.89
N PRO A 123 12.24 -4.43 10.85
CA PRO A 123 11.01 -3.81 10.36
C PRO A 123 10.80 -4.14 8.88
N LEU A 124 9.55 -4.15 8.41
CA LEU A 124 9.22 -4.39 7.00
C LEU A 124 9.83 -3.32 6.09
N TYR A 125 9.87 -2.08 6.57
CA TYR A 125 10.49 -0.94 5.90
C TYR A 125 10.90 0.10 6.94
N ASP A 126 11.77 0.99 6.53
CA ASP A 126 12.31 2.07 7.35
C ASP A 126 11.67 3.43 6.98
N MET A 127 12.10 4.48 7.69
CA MET A 127 11.65 5.84 7.46
C MET A 127 12.00 6.34 6.06
N ASP A 128 13.16 5.98 5.53
CA ASP A 128 13.61 6.42 4.21
C ASP A 128 12.72 5.85 3.09
N ALA A 129 12.32 4.59 3.21
CA ALA A 129 11.36 3.97 2.28
C ALA A 129 10.00 4.68 2.31
N ALA A 130 9.47 4.97 3.52
CA ALA A 130 8.21 5.69 3.68
C ALA A 130 8.27 7.11 3.08
N VAL A 131 9.35 7.85 3.33
CA VAL A 131 9.54 9.20 2.77
C VAL A 131 9.69 9.18 1.25
N ASN A 132 10.44 8.22 0.71
CA ASN A 132 10.72 8.18 -0.72
C ASN A 132 9.51 7.73 -1.54
N VAL A 133 8.72 6.78 -1.06
CA VAL A 133 7.52 6.34 -1.77
C VAL A 133 6.46 7.46 -1.84
N CYS A 134 6.38 8.32 -0.82
CA CYS A 134 5.46 9.47 -0.84
C CYS A 134 5.72 10.43 -2.01
N LYS A 135 6.93 10.45 -2.57
CA LYS A 135 7.26 11.25 -3.76
C LYS A 135 6.67 10.69 -5.06
N GLN A 136 6.17 9.45 -5.04
CA GLN A 136 5.53 8.79 -6.18
C GLN A 136 4.01 9.02 -6.22
N PHE A 137 3.44 9.67 -5.19
CA PHE A 137 2.02 9.95 -5.15
C PHE A 137 1.61 11.04 -6.14
N VAL A 138 0.52 10.77 -6.85
CA VAL A 138 -0.15 11.70 -7.76
C VAL A 138 -1.53 12.00 -7.20
N GLY A 139 -1.75 13.24 -6.77
CA GLY A 139 -3.02 13.69 -6.22
C GLY A 139 -4.05 13.95 -7.32
N CYS A 140 -5.18 13.26 -7.25
CA CYS A 140 -6.31 13.39 -8.14
C CYS A 140 -7.45 14.17 -7.46
N GLU A 141 -8.26 14.85 -8.27
CA GLU A 141 -9.52 15.49 -7.85
C GLU A 141 -10.67 14.48 -7.95
N TYR A 142 -11.68 14.62 -7.10
CA TYR A 142 -12.91 13.85 -7.24
C TYR A 142 -13.62 14.13 -8.57
N ASP A 143 -14.30 13.14 -9.09
CA ASP A 143 -15.16 13.14 -10.26
C ASP A 143 -14.49 13.57 -11.58
N LYS A 144 -13.17 13.72 -11.56
CA LYS A 144 -12.36 14.02 -12.74
C LYS A 144 -11.77 12.74 -13.32
N VAL A 145 -11.86 12.59 -14.63
CA VAL A 145 -11.26 11.47 -15.35
C VAL A 145 -9.81 11.77 -15.67
N TYR A 146 -8.92 10.83 -15.37
CA TYR A 146 -7.48 10.89 -15.65
C TYR A 146 -7.10 9.75 -16.60
N ASP A 147 -6.42 10.10 -17.67
CA ASP A 147 -5.74 9.13 -18.55
C ASP A 147 -4.38 8.82 -17.90
N ILE A 148 -4.20 7.61 -17.35
CA ILE A 148 -2.97 7.22 -16.64
C ILE A 148 -2.02 6.40 -17.51
N ALA A 149 -2.54 5.79 -18.56
CA ALA A 149 -1.78 5.09 -19.59
C ALA A 149 -2.64 4.92 -20.85
N ASP A 150 -2.01 4.47 -21.95
CA ASP A 150 -2.76 4.16 -23.16
C ASP A 150 -3.81 3.05 -22.91
N GLY A 151 -5.07 3.39 -23.15
CA GLY A 151 -6.22 2.52 -22.89
C GLY A 151 -6.66 2.43 -21.43
N ILE A 152 -6.05 3.15 -20.47
CA ILE A 152 -6.48 3.14 -19.07
C ILE A 152 -6.87 4.53 -18.59
N LYS A 153 -8.12 4.65 -18.15
CA LYS A 153 -8.64 5.86 -17.48
C LYS A 153 -9.12 5.50 -16.08
N ILE A 154 -8.99 6.46 -15.17
CA ILE A 154 -9.47 6.33 -13.79
C ILE A 154 -10.29 7.54 -13.36
N ARG A 155 -11.17 7.33 -12.40
CA ARG A 155 -11.90 8.38 -11.68
C ARG A 155 -12.06 8.00 -10.22
N PHE A 156 -11.89 8.97 -9.34
CA PHE A 156 -12.14 8.84 -7.91
C PHE A 156 -13.46 9.50 -7.57
N THR A 157 -14.35 8.77 -6.87
CA THR A 157 -15.66 9.29 -6.43
C THR A 157 -15.73 9.21 -4.91
N ASP A 158 -16.13 10.30 -4.25
CA ASP A 158 -16.22 10.38 -2.79
C ASP A 158 -17.20 9.35 -2.23
N VAL A 159 -16.82 8.69 -1.14
CA VAL A 159 -17.64 7.67 -0.45
C VAL A 159 -17.91 8.01 1.02
N GLY A 160 -17.42 9.15 1.53
CA GLY A 160 -17.72 9.67 2.86
C GLY A 160 -17.18 8.84 4.03
N HIS A 161 -16.21 7.95 3.80
CA HIS A 161 -15.62 7.08 4.84
C HIS A 161 -14.58 7.84 5.68
N LEU A 162 -13.61 8.44 5.02
CA LEU A 162 -12.47 9.16 5.59
C LEU A 162 -12.17 10.35 4.67
N LEU A 163 -11.53 11.39 5.18
CA LEU A 163 -11.10 12.51 4.35
C LEU A 163 -10.20 12.00 3.20
N GLY A 164 -10.64 12.23 1.98
CA GLY A 164 -9.97 11.77 0.78
C GLY A 164 -10.35 10.37 0.29
N SER A 165 -11.15 9.61 1.03
CA SER A 165 -11.55 8.26 0.61
C SER A 165 -12.37 8.26 -0.65
N ALA A 166 -12.15 7.27 -1.52
CA ALA A 166 -12.82 7.18 -2.80
C ALA A 166 -13.12 5.75 -3.22
N SER A 167 -14.20 5.58 -3.96
CA SER A 167 -14.39 4.49 -4.90
C SER A 167 -13.63 4.81 -6.18
N ILE A 168 -13.03 3.80 -6.80
CA ILE A 168 -12.22 3.98 -8.01
C ILE A 168 -12.93 3.30 -9.19
N GLU A 169 -13.23 4.08 -10.20
CA GLU A 169 -13.68 3.54 -11.49
C GLU A 169 -12.48 3.42 -12.42
N VAL A 170 -12.39 2.28 -13.09
CA VAL A 170 -11.32 1.99 -14.06
C VAL A 170 -11.94 1.60 -15.40
N TRP A 171 -11.57 2.30 -16.46
CA TRP A 171 -11.88 1.93 -17.85
C TRP A 171 -10.61 1.44 -18.53
N ALA A 172 -10.72 0.25 -19.19
CA ALA A 172 -9.63 -0.43 -19.87
C ALA A 172 -10.10 -1.10 -21.16
#